data_d34a41b92b5146a10941c30f4a27e23c
#
_entry.id   d34a41b92b5146a10941c30f4a27e23c
#
_cell.length_a   1.000
_cell.length_b   1.000
_cell.length_c   1.000
_cell.angle_alpha   90.00
_cell.angle_beta   90.00
_cell.angle_gamma   90.00
#
_symmetry.space_group_name_H-M   'P 1'
#
loop_
_entity.id
_entity.type
_entity.pdbx_description
1 polymer ?
#
loop_
_entity_poly.entity_id
_entity_poly.type
_entity_poly.pdbx_seq_one_letter_code
_entity_poly.pdbx_strand_id
1 'polypeptide(L)'
;IDAGVDMVLMTTPPHFRPIHYAAAVQAGKHVFMEKPCCVDAPGYRMLVAANEAAKQKKLSVVVGLQRRHQRNYLDGIQKIRDGAIGDVRFIRTYYNVQGGGRSGMLRPEGMSELEYQIRHWGVFLWLCGDHLVEQSTHEIDVANWVMDAHPVRASGLGGREKRFGPGNGDIWDHHTLEFEYE
;
A
#
# COMPACT_ATOMS: atom_id res chain seq x y z
N ILE A 1 -1.66 16.27 16.26
CA ILE A 1 -2.00 15.46 17.43
C ILE A 1 -2.50 16.37 18.55
N ASP A 2 -1.86 17.51 18.77
CA ASP A 2 -2.19 18.43 19.87
C ASP A 2 -3.35 19.40 19.55
N ALA A 3 -3.99 19.25 18.39
CA ALA A 3 -5.11 20.09 17.94
C ALA A 3 -6.48 19.72 18.55
N GLY A 4 -6.51 18.83 19.55
CA GLY A 4 -7.76 18.44 20.23
C GLY A 4 -8.68 17.54 19.39
N VAL A 5 -8.18 16.90 18.31
CA VAL A 5 -8.97 16.01 17.46
C VAL A 5 -9.07 14.60 18.05
N ASP A 6 -10.16 13.89 17.77
CA ASP A 6 -10.37 12.49 18.18
C ASP A 6 -9.86 11.49 17.16
N MET A 7 -9.76 11.89 15.90
CA MET A 7 -9.35 11.03 14.79
C MET A 7 -8.36 11.74 13.88
N VAL A 8 -7.42 10.97 13.33
CA VAL A 8 -6.43 11.43 12.34
C VAL A 8 -6.66 10.72 11.01
N LEU A 9 -6.73 11.50 9.92
CA LEU A 9 -6.71 10.99 8.55
C LEU A 9 -5.29 11.12 7.99
N MET A 10 -4.66 9.98 7.67
CA MET A 10 -3.27 9.91 7.20
C MET A 10 -3.21 9.74 5.69
N THR A 11 -2.89 10.82 4.99
CA THR A 11 -2.72 10.85 3.54
C THR A 11 -1.27 11.15 3.11
N THR A 12 -0.36 11.17 4.06
CA THR A 12 1.07 11.38 3.82
C THR A 12 1.69 10.26 2.96
N PRO A 13 2.86 10.48 2.33
CA PRO A 13 3.55 9.42 1.60
C PRO A 13 3.74 8.17 2.47
N PRO A 14 3.66 6.97 1.89
CA PRO A 14 3.58 5.71 2.65
C PRO A 14 4.73 5.46 3.60
N HIS A 15 5.93 5.89 3.25
CA HIS A 15 7.11 5.75 4.12
C HIS A 15 6.92 6.34 5.52
N PHE A 16 6.21 7.46 5.63
CA PHE A 16 6.02 8.16 6.90
C PHE A 16 4.85 7.61 7.74
N ARG A 17 3.98 6.81 7.15
CA ARG A 17 2.76 6.34 7.83
C ARG A 17 3.01 5.52 9.08
N PRO A 18 4.00 4.59 9.12
CA PRO A 18 4.27 3.84 10.35
C PRO A 18 4.61 4.72 11.54
N ILE A 19 5.44 5.73 11.34
CA ILE A 19 5.85 6.69 12.39
C ILE A 19 4.65 7.53 12.84
N HIS A 20 3.89 8.05 11.88
CA HIS A 20 2.69 8.86 12.18
C HIS A 20 1.61 8.03 12.88
N TYR A 21 1.42 6.78 12.46
CA TYR A 21 0.47 5.86 13.07
C TYR A 21 0.83 5.55 14.52
N ALA A 22 2.09 5.20 14.78
CA ALA A 22 2.55 4.94 16.13
C ALA A 22 2.34 6.16 17.05
N ALA A 23 2.64 7.37 16.57
CA ALA A 23 2.41 8.60 17.31
C ALA A 23 0.92 8.87 17.58
N ALA A 24 0.03 8.64 16.60
CA ALA A 24 -1.40 8.81 16.77
C ALA A 24 -1.99 7.82 17.78
N VAL A 25 -1.58 6.54 17.71
CA VAL A 25 -1.99 5.51 18.66
C VAL A 25 -1.47 5.83 20.07
N GLN A 26 -0.23 6.28 20.20
CA GLN A 26 0.32 6.72 21.49
C GLN A 26 -0.54 7.83 22.10
N ALA A 27 -0.97 8.80 21.28
CA ALA A 27 -1.83 9.91 21.68
C ALA A 27 -3.31 9.53 21.84
N GLY A 28 -3.68 8.25 21.69
CA GLY A 28 -5.05 7.78 21.88
C GLY A 28 -6.03 8.21 20.79
N LYS A 29 -5.56 8.42 19.56
CA LYS A 29 -6.41 8.87 18.45
C LYS A 29 -6.88 7.70 17.59
N HIS A 30 -8.13 7.75 17.14
CA HIS A 30 -8.62 6.90 16.06
C HIS A 30 -7.90 7.24 14.75
N VAL A 31 -7.76 6.28 13.85
CA VAL A 31 -6.99 6.48 12.62
C VAL A 31 -7.72 5.94 11.39
N PHE A 32 -7.83 6.77 10.39
CA PHE A 32 -7.98 6.33 9.00
C PHE A 32 -6.66 6.59 8.28
N MET A 33 -6.08 5.57 7.66
CA MET A 33 -4.88 5.76 6.84
C MET A 33 -5.08 5.25 5.42
N GLU A 34 -4.52 5.98 4.47
CA GLU A 34 -4.48 5.53 3.09
C GLU A 34 -3.55 4.33 2.89
N LYS A 35 -3.82 3.53 1.88
CA LYS A 35 -2.93 2.46 1.40
C LYS A 35 -1.72 3.07 0.63
N PRO A 36 -0.60 2.38 0.56
CA PRO A 36 -0.13 1.31 1.44
C PRO A 36 0.23 1.84 2.83
N CYS A 37 0.15 0.97 3.82
CA CYS A 37 0.40 1.37 5.21
C CYS A 37 1.89 1.60 5.52
N CYS A 38 2.77 0.93 4.78
CA CYS A 38 4.23 1.01 4.87
C CYS A 38 4.86 0.65 3.53
N VAL A 39 6.18 0.80 3.42
CA VAL A 39 6.94 0.51 2.20
C VAL A 39 8.01 -0.57 2.40
N ASP A 40 8.30 -0.92 3.65
CA ASP A 40 9.38 -1.84 4.00
C ASP A 40 9.08 -2.68 5.24
N ALA A 41 9.93 -3.67 5.51
CA ALA A 41 9.78 -4.55 6.66
C ALA A 41 9.98 -3.86 8.03
N PRO A 42 10.88 -2.89 8.21
CA PRO A 42 10.92 -2.09 9.43
C PRO A 42 9.61 -1.35 9.71
N GLY A 43 9.05 -0.67 8.71
CA GLY A 43 7.76 0.00 8.80
C GLY A 43 6.62 -0.96 9.13
N TYR A 44 6.59 -2.13 8.52
CA TYR A 44 5.62 -3.17 8.82
C TYR A 44 5.69 -3.61 10.30
N ARG A 45 6.90 -3.89 10.82
CA ARG A 45 7.07 -4.26 12.24
C ARG A 45 6.58 -3.16 13.18
N MET A 46 6.84 -1.90 12.84
CA MET A 46 6.36 -0.75 13.61
C MET A 46 4.82 -0.67 13.60
N LEU A 47 4.19 -0.89 12.44
CA LEU A 47 2.73 -0.92 12.31
C LEU A 47 2.10 -2.03 13.16
N VAL A 48 2.65 -3.25 13.11
CA VAL A 48 2.15 -4.37 13.90
C VAL A 48 2.21 -4.06 15.39
N ALA A 49 3.35 -3.56 15.88
CA ALA A 49 3.50 -3.18 17.30
C ALA A 49 2.51 -2.08 17.70
N ALA A 50 2.36 -1.04 16.88
CA ALA A 50 1.40 0.04 17.14
C ALA A 50 -0.05 -0.46 17.10
N ASN A 51 -0.37 -1.42 16.21
CA ASN A 51 -1.70 -1.99 16.10
C ASN A 51 -2.11 -2.79 17.35
N GLU A 52 -1.19 -3.52 17.96
CA GLU A 52 -1.47 -4.18 19.24
C GLU A 52 -1.77 -3.15 20.35
N ALA A 53 -1.04 -2.05 20.40
CA ALA A 53 -1.34 -0.96 21.32
C ALA A 53 -2.69 -0.30 21.02
N ALA A 54 -3.06 -0.15 19.75
CA ALA A 54 -4.35 0.40 19.34
C ALA A 54 -5.51 -0.49 19.80
N LYS A 55 -5.39 -1.82 19.67
CA LYS A 55 -6.37 -2.79 20.18
C LYS A 55 -6.56 -2.68 21.69
N GLN A 56 -5.45 -2.63 22.45
CA GLN A 56 -5.50 -2.46 23.90
C GLN A 56 -6.20 -1.16 24.32
N LYS A 57 -6.00 -0.09 23.58
CA LYS A 57 -6.64 1.22 23.79
C LYS A 57 -8.05 1.31 23.21
N LYS A 58 -8.55 0.24 22.56
CA LYS A 58 -9.87 0.20 21.87
C LYS A 58 -10.03 1.31 20.83
N LEU A 59 -8.95 1.62 20.11
CA LEU A 59 -8.98 2.61 19.02
C LEU A 59 -9.50 1.98 17.74
N SER A 60 -10.31 2.72 17.00
CA SER A 60 -10.74 2.34 15.65
C SER A 60 -9.65 2.68 14.66
N VAL A 61 -9.26 1.71 13.84
CA VAL A 61 -8.25 1.87 12.79
C VAL A 61 -8.81 1.29 11.50
N VAL A 62 -8.78 2.08 10.44
CA VAL A 62 -9.26 1.68 9.11
C VAL A 62 -8.21 2.04 8.06
N VAL A 63 -7.99 1.14 7.11
CA VAL A 63 -7.12 1.36 5.96
C VAL A 63 -7.94 1.58 4.71
N GLY A 64 -7.53 2.53 3.86
CA GLY A 64 -8.19 2.92 2.61
C GLY A 64 -8.11 1.88 1.49
N LEU A 65 -8.45 0.63 1.78
CA LEU A 65 -8.59 -0.45 0.80
C LEU A 65 -10.00 -0.41 0.20
N GLN A 66 -10.23 0.53 -0.70
CA GLN A 66 -11.57 0.85 -1.21
C GLN A 66 -12.32 -0.33 -1.82
N ARG A 67 -11.62 -1.31 -2.42
CA ARG A 67 -12.25 -2.50 -3.01
C ARG A 67 -13.02 -3.32 -1.97
N ARG A 68 -12.58 -3.30 -0.71
CA ARG A 68 -13.27 -3.94 0.42
C ARG A 68 -14.63 -3.32 0.74
N HIS A 69 -14.92 -2.14 0.19
CA HIS A 69 -16.17 -1.38 0.39
C HIS A 69 -16.98 -1.21 -0.89
N GLN A 70 -16.51 -1.73 -2.03
CA GLN A 70 -17.21 -1.65 -3.31
C GLN A 70 -18.21 -2.80 -3.47
N ARG A 71 -19.46 -2.48 -3.82
CA ARG A 71 -20.54 -3.44 -3.90
C ARG A 71 -20.27 -4.62 -4.83
N ASN A 72 -19.70 -4.37 -6.00
CA ASN A 72 -19.35 -5.41 -6.96
C ASN A 72 -18.29 -6.40 -6.41
N TYR A 73 -17.31 -5.92 -5.64
CA TYR A 73 -16.33 -6.79 -4.97
C TYR A 73 -16.96 -7.58 -3.83
N LEU A 74 -17.77 -6.94 -2.99
CA LEU A 74 -18.48 -7.60 -1.90
C LEU A 74 -19.36 -8.74 -2.44
N ASP A 75 -20.17 -8.46 -3.46
CA ASP A 75 -21.06 -9.46 -4.07
C ASP A 75 -20.27 -10.58 -4.79
N GLY A 76 -19.17 -10.23 -5.46
CA GLY A 76 -18.29 -11.19 -6.13
C GLY A 76 -17.61 -12.15 -5.15
N ILE A 77 -16.99 -11.62 -4.10
CA ILE A 77 -16.33 -12.41 -3.04
C ILE A 77 -17.36 -13.33 -2.34
N GLN A 78 -18.56 -12.80 -2.04
CA GLN A 78 -19.61 -13.61 -1.43
C GLN A 78 -19.99 -14.80 -2.31
N LYS A 79 -20.20 -14.60 -3.61
CA LYS A 79 -20.50 -15.69 -4.56
C LYS A 79 -19.40 -16.74 -4.63
N ILE A 80 -18.12 -16.32 -4.59
CA ILE A 80 -16.99 -17.24 -4.57
C ILE A 80 -17.03 -18.08 -3.29
N ARG A 81 -17.24 -17.46 -2.15
CA ARG A 81 -17.37 -18.14 -0.84
C ARG A 81 -18.56 -19.09 -0.77
N ASP A 82 -19.64 -18.76 -1.46
CA ASP A 82 -20.83 -19.61 -1.59
C ASP A 82 -20.61 -20.79 -2.57
N GLY A 83 -19.41 -20.94 -3.13
CA GLY A 83 -19.04 -22.06 -3.97
C GLY A 83 -19.41 -21.93 -5.46
N ALA A 84 -19.76 -20.74 -5.93
CA ALA A 84 -20.21 -20.53 -7.32
C ALA A 84 -19.20 -20.98 -8.39
N ILE A 85 -17.90 -21.03 -8.06
CA ILE A 85 -16.83 -21.50 -8.95
C ILE A 85 -16.08 -22.73 -8.41
N GLY A 86 -16.57 -23.32 -7.30
CA GLY A 86 -15.88 -24.39 -6.60
C GLY A 86 -14.59 -23.92 -5.90
N ASP A 87 -13.67 -24.85 -5.65
CA ASP A 87 -12.41 -24.53 -4.98
C ASP A 87 -11.53 -23.65 -5.85
N VAL A 88 -11.04 -22.55 -5.29
CA VAL A 88 -10.08 -21.67 -5.95
C VAL A 88 -8.69 -22.34 -5.94
N ARG A 89 -8.16 -22.65 -7.12
CA ARG A 89 -6.86 -23.28 -7.30
C ARG A 89 -5.78 -22.32 -7.77
N PHE A 90 -6.19 -21.24 -8.43
CA PHE A 90 -5.29 -20.27 -9.02
C PHE A 90 -5.99 -18.93 -9.17
N ILE A 91 -5.26 -17.84 -8.89
CA ILE A 91 -5.72 -16.47 -9.10
C ILE A 91 -4.68 -15.76 -9.96
N ARG A 92 -5.13 -15.07 -11.00
CA ARG A 92 -4.27 -14.20 -11.80
C ARG A 92 -4.82 -12.79 -11.78
N THR A 93 -3.96 -11.84 -11.44
CA THR A 93 -4.31 -10.42 -11.39
C THR A 93 -3.37 -9.61 -12.27
N TYR A 94 -3.83 -8.47 -12.75
CA TYR A 94 -3.06 -7.57 -13.57
C TYR A 94 -3.31 -6.13 -13.12
N TYR A 95 -2.25 -5.36 -13.04
CA TYR A 95 -2.32 -3.92 -12.85
C TYR A 95 -1.51 -3.23 -13.94
N ASN A 96 -2.10 -3.14 -15.13
CA ASN A 96 -1.45 -2.57 -16.31
C ASN A 96 -1.92 -1.12 -16.48
N VAL A 97 -1.05 -0.17 -16.19
CA VAL A 97 -1.31 1.26 -16.34
C VAL A 97 -0.26 1.92 -17.22
N GLN A 98 -0.69 2.84 -18.04
CA GLN A 98 0.21 3.64 -18.86
C GLN A 98 0.70 4.82 -18.02
N GLY A 99 1.96 4.78 -17.59
CA GLY A 99 2.68 5.85 -16.92
C GLY A 99 2.01 6.34 -15.61
N GLY A 100 2.70 6.38 -14.53
CA GLY A 100 2.25 7.12 -13.35
C GLY A 100 2.27 8.62 -13.64
N GLY A 101 1.22 9.35 -13.28
CA GLY A 101 1.06 10.78 -13.58
C GLY A 101 2.11 11.74 -12.99
N ARG A 102 3.22 11.20 -12.49
CA ARG A 102 4.36 11.96 -11.94
C ARG A 102 5.69 11.65 -12.62
N SER A 103 5.74 10.69 -13.55
CA SER A 103 6.94 10.40 -14.33
C SER A 103 7.33 11.59 -15.23
N GLY A 104 8.63 11.86 -15.34
CA GLY A 104 9.17 12.91 -16.18
C GLY A 104 9.10 14.32 -15.60
N MET A 105 8.66 14.50 -14.37
CA MET A 105 8.64 15.82 -13.73
C MET A 105 10.03 16.17 -13.22
N LEU A 106 10.63 17.19 -13.81
CA LEU A 106 11.96 17.67 -13.40
C LEU A 106 11.90 18.45 -12.10
N ARG A 107 13.01 18.42 -11.36
CA ARG A 107 13.17 19.21 -10.16
C ARG A 107 13.24 20.71 -10.53
N PRO A 108 12.35 21.55 -9.95
CA PRO A 108 12.43 23.00 -10.15
C PRO A 108 13.74 23.60 -9.63
N GLU A 109 14.20 24.67 -10.28
CA GLU A 109 15.34 25.44 -9.80
C GLU A 109 15.11 25.95 -8.36
N GLY A 110 16.14 25.89 -7.52
CA GLY A 110 16.07 26.32 -6.11
C GLY A 110 15.39 25.32 -5.16
N MET A 111 14.69 24.29 -5.67
CA MET A 111 14.12 23.24 -4.80
C MET A 111 15.23 22.28 -4.32
N SER A 112 15.23 21.95 -3.02
CA SER A 112 16.14 20.92 -2.51
C SER A 112 15.80 19.55 -3.04
N GLU A 113 16.78 18.63 -3.10
CA GLU A 113 16.57 17.25 -3.56
C GLU A 113 15.54 16.52 -2.69
N LEU A 114 15.64 16.67 -1.37
CA LEU A 114 14.71 16.03 -0.44
C LEU A 114 13.27 16.52 -0.63
N GLU A 115 13.07 17.82 -0.78
CA GLU A 115 11.76 18.40 -1.05
C GLU A 115 11.19 17.89 -2.37
N TYR A 116 12.02 17.83 -3.41
CA TYR A 116 11.64 17.27 -4.70
C TYR A 116 11.18 15.82 -4.59
N GLN A 117 11.95 14.96 -3.92
CA GLN A 117 11.58 13.57 -3.74
C GLN A 117 10.27 13.41 -2.95
N ILE A 118 10.10 14.15 -1.85
CA ILE A 118 8.86 14.10 -1.06
C ILE A 118 7.66 14.56 -1.89
N ARG A 119 7.79 15.62 -2.69
CA ARG A 119 6.70 16.10 -3.57
C ARG A 119 6.40 15.13 -4.72
N HIS A 120 7.38 14.35 -5.14
CA HIS A 120 7.28 13.35 -6.21
C HIS A 120 7.36 11.91 -5.69
N TRP A 121 6.97 11.70 -4.45
CA TRP A 121 7.14 10.46 -3.69
C TRP A 121 6.79 9.17 -4.46
N GLY A 122 5.83 9.23 -5.37
CA GLY A 122 5.34 8.06 -6.11
C GLY A 122 6.30 7.51 -7.17
N VAL A 123 7.48 8.13 -7.38
CA VAL A 123 8.53 7.62 -8.27
C VAL A 123 9.84 7.30 -7.54
N PHE A 124 9.86 7.44 -6.21
CA PHE A 124 11.01 7.12 -5.37
C PHE A 124 10.73 5.90 -4.50
N LEU A 125 11.52 4.86 -4.70
CA LEU A 125 11.35 3.56 -4.04
C LEU A 125 11.21 3.68 -2.51
N TRP A 126 12.08 4.45 -1.88
CA TRP A 126 12.09 4.60 -0.43
C TRP A 126 10.82 5.27 0.13
N LEU A 127 10.09 6.02 -0.69
CA LEU A 127 8.85 6.72 -0.30
C LEU A 127 7.58 5.95 -0.63
N CYS A 128 7.56 5.19 -1.74
CA CYS A 128 6.36 4.52 -2.23
C CYS A 128 6.39 2.98 -2.14
N GLY A 129 7.58 2.38 -2.02
CA GLY A 129 7.74 0.92 -2.04
C GLY A 129 7.61 0.31 -3.44
N ASP A 130 7.81 1.12 -4.48
CA ASP A 130 7.62 0.77 -5.87
C ASP A 130 6.16 0.48 -6.25
N HIS A 131 5.93 0.23 -7.51
CA HIS A 131 4.64 -0.08 -8.11
C HIS A 131 3.97 -1.29 -7.45
N LEU A 132 4.77 -2.26 -7.05
CA LEU A 132 4.29 -3.45 -6.34
C LEU A 132 3.57 -3.10 -5.04
N VAL A 133 4.16 -2.27 -4.20
CA VAL A 133 3.59 -1.89 -2.91
C VAL A 133 2.53 -0.80 -3.08
N GLU A 134 2.78 0.18 -3.93
CA GLU A 134 1.89 1.34 -4.06
C GLU A 134 0.63 1.02 -4.85
N GLN A 135 0.72 0.23 -5.93
CA GLN A 135 -0.41 -0.06 -6.82
C GLN A 135 -0.92 -1.49 -6.67
N SER A 136 -0.04 -2.50 -6.79
CA SER A 136 -0.46 -3.91 -6.79
C SER A 136 -0.93 -4.41 -5.43
N THR A 137 -0.78 -3.59 -4.38
CA THR A 137 -1.40 -3.86 -3.06
C THR A 137 -2.90 -4.10 -3.17
N HIS A 138 -3.59 -3.47 -4.13
CA HIS A 138 -5.02 -3.67 -4.35
C HIS A 138 -5.33 -5.09 -4.86
N GLU A 139 -4.53 -5.60 -5.78
CA GLU A 139 -4.68 -6.94 -6.34
C GLU A 139 -4.31 -8.00 -5.31
N ILE A 140 -3.22 -7.78 -4.58
CA ILE A 140 -2.75 -8.68 -3.52
C ILE A 140 -3.80 -8.74 -2.40
N ASP A 141 -4.38 -7.61 -2.02
CA ASP A 141 -5.45 -7.57 -1.02
C ASP A 141 -6.69 -8.36 -1.46
N VAL A 142 -7.10 -8.22 -2.73
CA VAL A 142 -8.22 -8.99 -3.27
C VAL A 142 -7.91 -10.49 -3.30
N ALA A 143 -6.69 -10.87 -3.71
CA ALA A 143 -6.28 -12.28 -3.69
C ALA A 143 -6.31 -12.85 -2.26
N ASN A 144 -5.74 -12.14 -1.29
CA ASN A 144 -5.80 -12.52 0.12
C ASN A 144 -7.26 -12.64 0.62
N TRP A 145 -8.14 -11.76 0.15
CA TRP A 145 -9.55 -11.77 0.51
C TRP A 145 -10.32 -12.96 -0.07
N VAL A 146 -10.01 -13.34 -1.33
CA VAL A 146 -10.57 -14.55 -1.97
C VAL A 146 -10.09 -15.80 -1.25
N MET A 147 -8.78 -15.89 -0.96
CA MET A 147 -8.17 -17.05 -0.31
C MET A 147 -8.47 -17.13 1.19
N ASP A 148 -8.94 -16.05 1.79
CA ASP A 148 -9.05 -15.87 3.26
C ASP A 148 -7.74 -16.18 4.00
N ALA A 149 -6.62 -15.92 3.36
CA ALA A 149 -5.27 -16.23 3.80
C ALA A 149 -4.27 -15.19 3.31
N HIS A 150 -3.03 -15.33 3.70
CA HIS A 150 -1.91 -14.56 3.15
C HIS A 150 -0.82 -15.51 2.64
N PRO A 151 0.00 -15.08 1.67
CA PRO A 151 1.00 -15.96 1.07
C PRO A 151 2.07 -16.36 2.09
N VAL A 152 2.53 -17.61 1.98
CA VAL A 152 3.63 -18.16 2.77
C VAL A 152 4.97 -18.03 2.04
N ARG A 153 4.94 -17.88 0.73
CA ARG A 153 6.12 -17.66 -0.09
C ARG A 153 5.80 -16.76 -1.28
N ALA A 154 6.81 -16.01 -1.71
CA ALA A 154 6.75 -15.20 -2.91
C ALA A 154 8.03 -15.37 -3.72
N SER A 155 7.89 -15.42 -5.03
CA SER A 155 8.99 -15.36 -5.99
C SER A 155 8.61 -14.43 -7.13
N GLY A 156 9.59 -13.90 -7.84
CA GLY A 156 9.27 -13.04 -8.96
C GLY A 156 10.50 -12.40 -9.58
N LEU A 157 10.24 -11.65 -10.62
CA LEU A 157 11.22 -10.86 -11.33
C LEU A 157 10.57 -9.56 -11.82
N GLY A 158 11.41 -8.62 -12.15
CA GLY A 158 10.99 -7.34 -12.68
C GLY A 158 12.18 -6.52 -13.11
N GLY A 159 11.94 -5.32 -13.53
CA GLY A 159 13.03 -4.48 -13.97
C GLY A 159 12.59 -3.10 -14.42
N ARG A 160 13.54 -2.41 -15.01
CA ARG A 160 13.39 -1.04 -15.49
C ARG A 160 13.88 -0.98 -16.93
N GLU A 161 12.97 -0.69 -17.85
CA GLU A 161 13.27 -0.65 -19.28
C GLU A 161 12.95 0.72 -19.90
N LYS A 162 11.91 1.39 -19.45
CA LYS A 162 11.43 2.66 -20.02
C LYS A 162 11.63 3.87 -19.11
N ARG A 163 11.62 3.67 -17.79
CA ARG A 163 11.68 4.76 -16.81
C ARG A 163 13.11 5.20 -16.52
N PHE A 164 13.84 5.63 -17.55
CA PHE A 164 15.19 6.20 -17.42
C PHE A 164 15.19 7.72 -17.52
N GLY A 165 16.28 8.32 -17.04
CA GLY A 165 16.54 9.75 -17.14
C GLY A 165 15.84 10.60 -16.06
N PRO A 166 16.07 11.92 -16.14
CA PRO A 166 15.60 12.87 -15.13
C PRO A 166 14.07 12.81 -14.95
N GLY A 167 13.63 12.98 -13.72
CA GLY A 167 12.21 13.03 -13.38
C GLY A 167 11.50 11.68 -13.26
N ASN A 168 12.17 10.55 -13.49
CA ASN A 168 11.56 9.22 -13.41
C ASN A 168 11.83 8.48 -12.09
N GLY A 169 12.62 9.07 -11.19
CA GLY A 169 12.96 8.44 -9.91
C GLY A 169 13.74 7.14 -10.09
N ASP A 170 13.50 6.18 -9.21
CA ASP A 170 14.22 4.90 -9.14
C ASP A 170 13.32 3.66 -9.13
N ILE A 171 12.00 3.82 -9.25
CA ILE A 171 11.05 2.69 -9.34
C ILE A 171 11.19 1.93 -10.66
N TRP A 172 10.78 0.67 -10.63
CA TRP A 172 10.72 -0.20 -11.80
C TRP A 172 9.47 0.08 -12.65
N ASP A 173 9.41 -0.47 -13.84
CA ASP A 173 8.28 -0.31 -14.75
C ASP A 173 7.57 -1.62 -15.10
N HIS A 174 8.11 -2.76 -14.70
CA HIS A 174 7.45 -4.05 -14.83
C HIS A 174 7.82 -5.02 -13.71
N HIS A 175 6.83 -5.80 -13.29
CA HIS A 175 6.95 -6.83 -12.25
C HIS A 175 6.11 -8.05 -12.63
N THR A 176 6.63 -9.23 -12.33
CA THR A 176 5.88 -10.48 -12.33
C THR A 176 6.15 -11.18 -11.02
N LEU A 177 5.09 -11.54 -10.29
CA LEU A 177 5.19 -12.20 -9.00
C LEU A 177 4.30 -13.43 -8.96
N GLU A 178 4.79 -14.44 -8.27
CA GLU A 178 4.06 -15.65 -7.92
C GLU A 178 4.01 -15.75 -6.40
N PHE A 179 2.81 -15.89 -5.87
CA PHE A 179 2.53 -16.05 -4.46
C PHE A 179 1.98 -17.44 -4.19
N GLU A 180 2.55 -18.12 -3.21
CA GLU A 180 2.12 -19.44 -2.77
C GLU A 180 1.30 -19.30 -1.50
N TYR A 181 0.11 -19.88 -1.48
CA TYR A 181 -0.79 -19.98 -0.33
C TYR A 181 -0.85 -21.43 0.14
N GLU A 182 -1.12 -21.65 1.44
CA GLU A 182 -1.37 -22.99 2.00
C GLU A 182 -2.74 -23.53 1.61
#